data_f97653596aa09a978f4a2f1816d5aa55
#
_entry.id   f97653596aa09a978f4a2f1816d5aa55
#
_cell.length_a   1.000
_cell.length_b   1.000
_cell.length_c   1.000
_cell.angle_alpha   90.00
_cell.angle_beta   90.00
_cell.angle_gamma   90.00
#
_symmetry.space_group_name_H-M   'P 1'
#
loop_
_entity.id
_entity.type
_entity.pdbx_description
1 polymer ?
#
loop_
_entity_poly.entity_id
_entity_poly.type
_entity_poly.pdbx_seq_one_letter_code
_entity_poly.pdbx_strand_id
1 'polypeptide(L)' 'MKVSYKKLWKLLIDKDMNKTDLRHVIGLSTSTIAKMTRGDDITTAVLMRICETLKCNVGDIVDFIPEDIDEARSERVD' A
#
# COMPACT_ATOMS: atom_id res chain seq x y z
N MET A 1 8.84 9.92 7.21
CA MET A 1 8.53 8.96 6.15
C MET A 1 7.12 8.42 6.32
N LYS A 2 6.42 8.22 5.26
CA LYS A 2 5.08 7.68 5.33
C LYS A 2 4.88 6.61 4.27
N VAL A 3 3.88 5.77 4.44
CA VAL A 3 3.62 4.69 3.50
C VAL A 3 2.65 5.17 2.43
N SER A 4 2.84 4.72 1.22
CA SER A 4 1.95 5.03 0.11
C SER A 4 1.49 3.73 -0.54
N TYR A 5 0.21 3.64 -0.85
CA TYR A 5 -0.36 2.48 -1.51
C TYR A 5 -0.76 2.81 -2.95
N LYS A 6 -0.20 3.88 -3.52
CA LYS A 6 -0.57 4.27 -4.89
C LYS A 6 -0.28 3.18 -5.90
N LYS A 7 0.80 2.43 -5.69
CA LYS A 7 1.13 1.35 -6.59
C LYS A 7 0.04 0.27 -6.57
N LEU A 8 -0.52 0.02 -5.38
CA LEU A 8 -1.60 -0.94 -5.25
C LEU A 8 -2.83 -0.48 -6.02
N TRP A 9 -3.18 0.81 -5.89
CA TRP A 9 -4.36 1.33 -6.58
C TRP A 9 -4.18 1.24 -8.08
N LYS A 10 -2.98 1.47 -8.58
CA LYS A 10 -2.72 1.36 -10.01
C LYS A 10 -2.80 -0.10 -10.46
N LEU A 11 -2.28 -1.02 -9.63
CA LEU A 11 -2.34 -2.44 -9.96
C LEU A 11 -3.79 -2.91 -10.03
N LEU A 12 -4.64 -2.43 -9.14
CA LEU A 12 -6.06 -2.80 -9.17
C LEU A 12 -6.71 -2.32 -10.46
N ILE A 13 -6.38 -1.11 -10.90
CA ILE A 13 -6.93 -0.58 -12.15
C ILE A 13 -6.52 -1.49 -13.30
N ASP A 14 -5.26 -1.93 -13.33
CA ASP A 14 -4.78 -2.82 -14.38
C ASP A 14 -5.50 -4.16 -14.36
N LYS A 15 -6.02 -4.56 -13.21
CA LYS A 15 -6.74 -5.82 -13.08
C LYS A 15 -8.25 -5.64 -13.12
N ASP A 16 -8.70 -4.45 -13.47
CA ASP A 16 -10.12 -4.13 -13.51
C ASP A 16 -10.81 -4.34 -12.16
N MET A 17 -10.14 -4.00 -11.09
CA MET A 17 -10.69 -4.12 -9.74
C MET A 17 -10.76 -2.76 -9.08
N ASN A 18 -11.68 -2.59 -8.15
CA ASN A 18 -11.71 -1.40 -7.32
C ASN A 18 -11.44 -1.80 -5.87
N LYS A 19 -11.44 -0.83 -4.96
CA LYS A 19 -11.15 -1.11 -3.55
C LYS A 19 -12.18 -2.04 -2.92
N THR A 20 -13.43 -1.93 -3.32
CA THR A 20 -14.49 -2.78 -2.82
C THR A 20 -14.26 -4.23 -3.27
N ASP A 21 -13.83 -4.41 -4.52
CA ASP A 21 -13.54 -5.75 -5.02
C ASP A 21 -12.37 -6.36 -4.23
N LEU A 22 -11.33 -5.59 -3.99
CA LEU A 22 -10.19 -6.07 -3.23
C LEU A 22 -10.62 -6.48 -1.83
N ARG A 23 -11.44 -5.66 -1.19
CA ARG A 23 -11.89 -5.95 0.16
C ARG A 23 -12.65 -7.27 0.20
N HIS A 24 -13.50 -7.51 -0.77
CA HIS A 24 -14.29 -8.73 -0.80
C HIS A 24 -13.43 -9.95 -1.08
N VAL A 25 -12.52 -9.86 -2.04
CA VAL A 25 -11.69 -10.98 -2.42
C VAL A 25 -10.77 -11.41 -1.29
N ILE A 26 -10.19 -10.47 -0.57
CA ILE A 26 -9.26 -10.77 0.49
C ILE A 26 -9.95 -10.94 1.84
N GLY A 27 -11.13 -10.39 1.98
CA GLY A 27 -11.83 -10.45 3.25
C GLY A 27 -11.38 -9.38 4.22
N LEU A 28 -11.04 -8.21 3.72
CA LEU A 28 -10.58 -7.12 4.59
C LEU A 28 -11.78 -6.35 5.15
N SER A 29 -11.57 -5.71 6.29
CA SER A 29 -12.62 -4.88 6.86
C SER A 29 -12.64 -3.52 6.18
N THR A 30 -13.74 -2.82 6.31
CA THR A 30 -13.88 -1.48 5.77
C THR A 30 -12.85 -0.56 6.42
N SER A 31 -12.57 -0.76 7.71
CA SER A 31 -11.62 0.10 8.39
C SER A 31 -10.19 -0.11 7.87
N THR A 32 -9.83 -1.32 7.45
CA THR A 32 -8.53 -1.56 6.88
C THR A 32 -8.37 -0.81 5.56
N ILE A 33 -9.40 -0.86 4.72
CA ILE A 33 -9.37 -0.12 3.45
C ILE A 33 -9.29 1.38 3.71
N ALA A 34 -10.00 1.88 4.72
CA ALA A 34 -9.96 3.29 5.05
C ALA A 34 -8.56 3.70 5.50
N LYS A 35 -7.88 2.86 6.28
CA LYS A 35 -6.52 3.15 6.71
C LYS A 35 -5.58 3.21 5.51
N MET A 36 -5.71 2.29 4.58
CA MET A 36 -4.88 2.29 3.39
C MET A 36 -5.13 3.52 2.53
N THR A 37 -6.39 3.93 2.42
CA THR A 37 -6.73 5.11 1.65
C THR A 37 -6.10 6.37 2.25
N ARG A 38 -6.00 6.44 3.59
CA ARG A 38 -5.38 7.57 4.24
C ARG A 38 -3.86 7.50 4.26
N GLY A 39 -3.28 6.35 3.91
CA GLY A 39 -1.85 6.17 3.99
C GLY A 39 -1.37 5.76 5.37
N ASP A 40 -2.24 5.16 6.17
CA ASP A 40 -1.87 4.66 7.49
C ASP A 40 -1.24 3.29 7.37
N ASP A 41 -0.54 2.89 8.41
CA ASP A 41 0.12 1.59 8.44
C ASP A 41 -0.90 0.46 8.52
N ILE A 42 -0.59 -0.65 7.91
CA ILE A 42 -1.36 -1.87 8.06
C ILE A 42 -0.39 -2.99 8.40
N THR A 43 -0.89 -4.12 8.86
CA THR A 43 -0.03 -5.20 9.32
C THR A 43 0.61 -5.94 8.15
N THR A 44 1.75 -6.54 8.41
CA THR A 44 2.43 -7.36 7.42
C THR A 44 1.54 -8.53 7.00
N ALA A 45 0.75 -9.07 7.92
CA ALA A 45 -0.16 -10.17 7.60
C ALA A 45 -1.15 -9.76 6.51
N VAL A 46 -1.67 -8.53 6.59
CA VAL A 46 -2.60 -8.04 5.58
C VAL A 46 -1.86 -7.84 4.25
N LEU A 47 -0.65 -7.29 4.30
CA LEU A 47 0.15 -7.10 3.09
C LEU A 47 0.41 -8.43 2.40
N MET A 48 0.72 -9.47 3.16
CA MET A 48 0.97 -10.78 2.60
C MET A 48 -0.27 -11.34 1.92
N ARG A 49 -1.43 -11.14 2.52
CA ARG A 49 -2.68 -11.62 1.92
C ARG A 49 -2.95 -10.90 0.59
N ILE A 50 -2.69 -9.62 0.54
CA ILE A 50 -2.87 -8.86 -0.69
C ILE A 50 -1.92 -9.40 -1.76
N CYS A 51 -0.65 -9.59 -1.41
CA CYS A 51 0.33 -10.08 -2.36
C CYS A 51 0.00 -11.48 -2.85
N GLU A 52 -0.47 -12.34 -1.97
CA GLU A 52 -0.86 -13.68 -2.38
C GLU A 52 -2.03 -13.67 -3.34
N THR A 53 -3.00 -12.81 -3.08
CA THR A 53 -4.20 -12.73 -3.93
C THR A 53 -3.87 -12.14 -5.29
N LEU A 54 -3.05 -11.09 -5.32
CA LEU A 54 -2.72 -10.41 -6.57
C LEU A 54 -1.48 -10.98 -7.23
N LYS A 55 -0.84 -11.97 -6.59
CA LYS A 55 0.34 -12.63 -7.12
C LYS A 55 1.46 -11.65 -7.43
N CYS A 56 1.81 -10.88 -6.43
CA CYS A 56 2.85 -9.86 -6.57
C CYS A 56 3.67 -9.79 -5.30
N ASN A 57 4.67 -8.92 -5.27
CA ASN A 57 5.49 -8.73 -4.10
C ASN A 57 5.14 -7.42 -3.44
N VAL A 58 5.58 -7.22 -2.19
CA VAL A 58 5.23 -6.03 -1.42
C VAL A 58 5.72 -4.77 -2.14
N GLY A 59 6.86 -4.82 -2.78
CA GLY A 59 7.37 -3.66 -3.52
C GLY A 59 6.53 -3.24 -4.70
N ASP A 60 5.62 -4.12 -5.13
CA ASP A 60 4.73 -3.79 -6.24
C ASP A 60 3.49 -3.04 -5.76
N ILE A 61 3.24 -2.99 -4.46
CA ILE A 61 2.03 -2.37 -3.93
C ILE A 61 2.29 -1.28 -2.90
N VAL A 62 3.48 -1.24 -2.30
CA VAL A 62 3.78 -0.30 -1.23
C VAL A 62 5.04 0.49 -1.53
N ASP A 63 5.04 1.74 -1.14
CA ASP A 63 6.19 2.61 -1.29
C ASP A 63 6.35 3.40 0.00
N PHE A 64 7.57 3.77 0.35
CA PHE A 64 7.81 4.61 1.52
C PHE A 64 8.26 5.98 1.00
N ILE A 65 7.54 7.00 1.38
CA ILE A 65 7.77 8.35 0.87
C ILE A 65 8.32 9.23 2.00
N PRO A 66 9.50 9.80 1.84
CA PRO A 66 10.03 10.72 2.85
C PRO A 66 9.18 11.98 2.87
N GLU A 67 8.88 12.47 4.05
CA GLU A 67 8.05 13.64 4.15
C GLU A 67 8.81 14.93 4.00
N ASP A 68 9.96 15.04 4.57
CA ASP A 68 10.73 16.22 4.44
C ASP A 68 11.88 15.87 3.65
N ILE A 69 11.66 15.60 2.44
CA ILE A 69 12.59 15.15 1.62
C ILE A 69 13.78 15.83 1.39
N ASP A 70 13.81 16.96 1.13
CA ASP A 70 15.00 17.57 0.74
C ASP A 70 16.01 17.69 1.73
N GLU A 71 15.93 18.44 2.61
CA GLU A 71 16.96 18.62 3.48
C GLU A 71 17.24 17.49 4.28
N ALA A 72 16.36 16.86 4.78
CA ALA A 72 16.63 15.80 5.65
C ALA A 72 17.50 14.80 5.04
N ARG A 73 17.28 14.48 3.84
CA ARG A 73 17.98 13.50 3.30
C ARG A 73 19.26 13.77 2.96
N SER A 74 19.45 14.87 2.59
CA SER A 74 20.72 15.16 2.14
C SER A 74 21.71 14.96 3.22
N GLU A 75 21.41 15.20 4.36
CA GLU A 75 22.37 14.96 5.29
C GLU A 75 22.45 13.68 5.77
N ARG A 76 21.60 13.01 5.77
CA ARG A 76 21.66 11.80 6.26
C ARG A 76 22.39 10.91 5.63
N VAL A 77 22.49 10.92 4.80
CA VAL A 77 23.12 10.08 4.05
C VAL A 77 23.95 9.27 4.55
N ASP A 78 24.13 9.13 5.11
CA ASP A 78 24.82 8.24 5.47
C ASP A 78 24.64 7.53 5.54
#